data_8b4abbe99613ad1a1757ef76c5213db6
#
_entry.id   8b4abbe99613ad1a1757ef76c5213db6
#
_cell.length_a   1.000
_cell.length_b   1.000
_cell.length_c   1.000
_cell.angle_alpha   90.00
_cell.angle_beta   90.00
_cell.angle_gamma   90.00
#
_symmetry.space_group_name_H-M   'P 1'
#
loop_
_entity.id
_entity.type
_entity.pdbx_description
1 polymer ?
#
loop_
_entity_poly.entity_id
_entity_poly.type
_entity_poly.pdbx_seq_one_letter_code
_entity_poly.pdbx_strand_id
1 'polypeptide(L)'
;MLTDTPSPAPFSLTSPAFRAGEGIPSRYTCDGRDVSPPLGWTDVPAGTKALMLTVTDRDARGFVHWVAWDLPPDGTGLAEGASGAMPAGAVEGRNDFGRTGWGGPCPPSGTHRYVFTLTALSAPLGLPRGSLLEAVQREAGRVRIEETQLAGTYRR
;
A
#
# COMPACT_ATOMS: atom_id res chain seq x y z
N MET A 1 43.88 -1.89 3.06
CA MET A 1 42.87 -2.80 2.49
C MET A 1 41.50 -2.16 2.69
N LEU A 2 40.88 -1.78 1.59
CA LEU A 2 39.55 -1.22 1.61
C LEU A 2 38.55 -2.38 1.70
N THR A 3 37.84 -2.45 2.80
CA THR A 3 36.71 -3.38 2.91
C THR A 3 35.50 -2.68 2.32
N ASP A 4 35.02 -3.17 1.18
CA ASP A 4 33.74 -2.72 0.63
C ASP A 4 32.63 -3.08 1.60
N THR A 5 32.03 -2.07 2.24
CA THR A 5 30.82 -2.27 3.00
C THR A 5 29.68 -2.46 1.99
N PRO A 6 28.99 -3.60 2.00
CA PRO A 6 27.87 -3.76 1.09
C PRO A 6 26.82 -2.68 1.35
N SER A 7 26.27 -2.12 0.25
CA SER A 7 25.15 -1.20 0.34
C SER A 7 23.97 -1.90 1.03
N PRO A 8 23.20 -1.21 1.91
CA PRO A 8 22.02 -1.80 2.48
C PRO A 8 21.05 -2.24 1.37
N ALA A 9 20.38 -3.36 1.58
CA ALA A 9 19.37 -3.83 0.67
C ALA A 9 18.25 -2.77 0.55
N PRO A 10 17.65 -2.60 -0.64
CA PRO A 10 16.63 -1.57 -0.84
C PRO A 10 15.33 -1.91 -0.12
N PHE A 11 14.68 -0.89 0.41
CA PHE A 11 13.31 -0.95 0.89
C PHE A 11 12.41 -1.46 -0.24
N SER A 12 11.71 -2.58 -0.02
CA SER A 12 10.99 -3.28 -1.09
C SER A 12 9.60 -3.71 -0.65
N LEU A 13 8.64 -3.57 -1.57
CA LEU A 13 7.26 -4.03 -1.41
C LEU A 13 6.98 -5.11 -2.46
N THR A 14 6.48 -6.25 -2.02
CA THR A 14 6.14 -7.39 -2.87
C THR A 14 4.80 -7.99 -2.47
N SER A 15 4.26 -8.86 -3.32
CA SER A 15 3.09 -9.69 -2.98
C SER A 15 3.37 -11.15 -3.34
N PRO A 16 3.02 -12.11 -2.49
CA PRO A 16 3.06 -13.51 -2.87
C PRO A 16 2.00 -13.89 -3.91
N ALA A 17 1.01 -13.02 -4.15
CA ALA A 17 -0.10 -13.30 -5.07
C ALA A 17 0.19 -12.87 -6.52
N PHE A 18 1.07 -11.89 -6.74
CA PHE A 18 1.43 -11.43 -8.09
C PHE A 18 2.82 -10.78 -8.08
N ARG A 19 3.52 -10.87 -9.21
CA ARG A 19 4.80 -10.22 -9.40
C ARG A 19 4.62 -8.79 -9.94
N ALA A 20 5.64 -7.95 -9.74
CA ALA A 20 5.65 -6.60 -10.28
C ALA A 20 5.39 -6.60 -11.79
N GLY A 21 4.43 -5.80 -12.23
CA GLY A 21 4.03 -5.68 -13.64
C GLY A 21 3.09 -6.76 -14.14
N GLU A 22 2.81 -7.78 -13.35
CA GLU A 22 1.92 -8.87 -13.74
C GLU A 22 0.47 -8.66 -13.27
N GLY A 23 -0.43 -9.54 -13.70
CA GLY A 23 -1.84 -9.46 -13.38
C GLY A 23 -2.15 -9.72 -11.91
N ILE A 24 -3.00 -8.87 -11.35
CA ILE A 24 -3.59 -9.09 -10.03
C ILE A 24 -4.67 -10.16 -10.18
N PRO A 25 -4.63 -11.26 -9.41
CA PRO A 25 -5.66 -12.30 -9.49
C PRO A 25 -7.08 -11.73 -9.25
N SER A 26 -8.05 -12.26 -9.97
CA SER A 26 -9.45 -11.81 -9.89
C SER A 26 -10.05 -11.92 -8.48
N ARG A 27 -9.49 -12.80 -7.65
CA ARG A 27 -9.87 -12.96 -6.24
C ARG A 27 -9.86 -11.63 -5.47
N TYR A 28 -8.96 -10.71 -5.82
CA TYR A 28 -8.77 -9.42 -5.14
C TYR A 28 -9.52 -8.27 -5.82
N THR A 29 -10.36 -8.57 -6.75
CA THR A 29 -11.08 -7.60 -7.59
C THR A 29 -12.58 -7.72 -7.45
N CYS A 30 -13.32 -6.78 -8.07
CA CYS A 30 -14.78 -6.83 -8.09
C CYS A 30 -15.34 -8.06 -8.82
N ASP A 31 -14.54 -8.76 -9.60
CA ASP A 31 -14.94 -9.99 -10.29
C ASP A 31 -14.77 -11.23 -9.42
N GLY A 32 -14.22 -11.09 -8.23
CA GLY A 32 -13.99 -12.16 -7.28
C GLY A 32 -14.48 -11.79 -5.88
N ARG A 33 -13.77 -12.28 -4.87
CA ARG A 33 -14.14 -12.04 -3.46
C ARG A 33 -13.90 -10.59 -3.01
N ASP A 34 -13.13 -9.85 -3.77
CA ASP A 34 -12.80 -8.45 -3.49
C ASP A 34 -12.15 -8.25 -2.10
N VAL A 35 -11.27 -9.16 -1.73
CA VAL A 35 -10.47 -9.06 -0.52
C VAL A 35 -9.13 -8.42 -0.83
N SER A 36 -8.53 -7.75 0.15
CA SER A 36 -7.21 -7.14 -0.04
C SER A 36 -6.14 -8.22 -0.23
N PRO A 37 -5.16 -8.00 -1.14
CA PRO A 37 -4.12 -8.99 -1.40
C PRO A 37 -3.12 -9.07 -0.26
N PRO A 38 -2.44 -10.23 -0.11
CA PRO A 38 -1.32 -10.33 0.80
C PRO A 38 -0.16 -9.48 0.29
N LEU A 39 0.54 -8.82 1.19
CA LEU A 39 1.70 -7.97 0.88
C LEU A 39 2.84 -8.31 1.82
N GLY A 40 4.06 -8.16 1.31
CA GLY A 40 5.27 -8.28 2.10
C GLY A 40 6.21 -7.12 1.86
N TRP A 41 6.99 -6.76 2.86
CA TRP A 41 8.03 -5.75 2.70
C TRP A 41 9.27 -6.12 3.49
N THR A 42 10.40 -5.60 3.00
CA THR A 42 11.71 -5.86 3.56
C THR A 42 12.52 -4.58 3.61
N ASP A 43 13.52 -4.56 4.48
CA ASP A 43 14.51 -3.50 4.56
C ASP A 43 13.90 -2.12 4.81
N VAL A 44 12.99 -2.06 5.77
CA VAL A 44 12.38 -0.81 6.22
C VAL A 44 13.48 0.14 6.71
N PRO A 45 13.51 1.40 6.24
CA PRO A 45 14.57 2.33 6.61
C PRO A 45 14.71 2.54 8.11
N ALA A 46 15.96 2.76 8.56
CA ALA A 46 16.22 3.12 9.94
C ALA A 46 15.49 4.41 10.32
N GLY A 47 14.99 4.50 11.54
CA GLY A 47 14.25 5.66 12.02
C GLY A 47 12.75 5.65 11.66
N THR A 48 12.28 4.62 11.00
CA THR A 48 10.85 4.46 10.70
C THR A 48 10.06 4.18 11.97
N LYS A 49 9.03 4.97 12.20
CA LYS A 49 8.12 4.81 13.36
C LYS A 49 6.74 4.31 12.95
N ALA A 50 6.38 4.47 11.69
CA ALA A 50 5.11 4.01 11.12
C ALA A 50 5.25 3.85 9.62
N LEU A 51 4.34 3.06 9.03
CA LEU A 51 4.28 2.88 7.57
C LEU A 51 2.90 3.33 7.06
N MET A 52 2.89 3.85 5.84
CA MET A 52 1.68 4.26 5.12
C MET A 52 1.58 3.45 3.83
N LEU A 53 0.40 2.98 3.51
CA LEU A 53 0.13 2.22 2.28
C LEU A 53 -0.97 2.90 1.48
N THR A 54 -0.74 3.06 0.17
CA THR A 54 -1.78 3.52 -0.75
C THR A 54 -1.84 2.60 -1.95
N VAL A 55 -3.04 2.44 -2.51
CA VAL A 55 -3.24 1.74 -3.78
C VAL A 55 -4.09 2.65 -4.67
N THR A 56 -3.53 3.02 -5.82
CA THR A 56 -4.19 3.93 -6.75
C THR A 56 -4.17 3.36 -8.17
N ASP A 57 -5.21 3.68 -8.95
CA ASP A 57 -5.30 3.32 -10.36
C ASP A 57 -4.68 4.42 -11.22
N ARG A 58 -3.54 4.13 -11.81
CA ARG A 58 -2.79 5.07 -12.64
C ARG A 58 -3.55 5.46 -13.91
N ASP A 59 -4.39 4.57 -14.43
CA ASP A 59 -5.16 4.79 -15.66
C ASP A 59 -6.55 5.38 -15.40
N ALA A 60 -6.87 5.67 -14.15
CA ALA A 60 -8.11 6.31 -13.71
C ALA A 60 -7.83 7.57 -12.87
N ARG A 61 -6.84 8.37 -13.27
CA ARG A 61 -6.47 9.64 -12.64
C ARG A 61 -6.16 9.51 -11.15
N GLY A 62 -5.54 8.39 -10.76
CA GLY A 62 -5.19 8.16 -9.37
C GLY A 62 -6.37 7.79 -8.47
N PHE A 63 -7.42 7.20 -9.03
CA PHE A 63 -8.54 6.69 -8.25
C PHE A 63 -8.02 5.85 -7.07
N VAL A 64 -8.48 6.17 -5.87
CA VAL A 64 -7.99 5.57 -4.63
C VAL A 64 -8.75 4.28 -4.34
N HIS A 65 -8.01 3.17 -4.33
CA HIS A 65 -8.54 1.84 -3.99
C HIS A 65 -8.33 1.49 -2.52
N TRP A 66 -7.26 2.00 -1.93
CA TRP A 66 -6.93 1.71 -0.53
C TRP A 66 -5.98 2.77 0.00
N VAL A 67 -6.20 3.21 1.23
CA VAL A 67 -5.28 4.05 1.98
C VAL A 67 -5.30 3.59 3.44
N ALA A 68 -4.11 3.36 3.98
CA ALA A 68 -3.91 2.94 5.36
C ALA A 68 -2.64 3.58 5.91
N TRP A 69 -2.60 3.82 7.20
CA TRP A 69 -1.44 4.45 7.83
C TRP A 69 -1.25 3.91 9.24
N ASP A 70 -0.14 4.34 9.83
CA ASP A 70 0.27 3.91 11.16
C ASP A 70 0.39 2.38 11.29
N LEU A 71 0.83 1.74 10.17
CA LEU A 71 1.20 0.34 10.17
C LEU A 71 2.46 0.15 11.03
N PRO A 72 2.58 -0.99 11.75
CA PRO A 72 3.75 -1.24 12.59
C PRO A 72 5.06 -1.22 11.79
N PRO A 73 6.07 -0.47 12.23
CA PRO A 73 7.35 -0.38 11.51
C PRO A 73 8.17 -1.66 11.55
N ASP A 74 7.94 -2.51 12.53
CA ASP A 74 8.60 -3.81 12.70
C ASP A 74 7.82 -4.97 12.04
N GLY A 75 6.66 -4.66 11.44
CA GLY A 75 5.90 -5.64 10.67
C GLY A 75 6.59 -5.96 9.35
N THR A 76 6.29 -7.14 8.79
CA THR A 76 6.87 -7.62 7.53
C THR A 76 5.85 -7.73 6.40
N GLY A 77 4.62 -7.36 6.64
CA GLY A 77 3.58 -7.43 5.63
C GLY A 77 2.17 -7.41 6.20
N LEU A 78 1.23 -7.66 5.30
CA LEU A 78 -0.19 -7.82 5.60
C LEU A 78 -0.68 -9.15 5.04
N ALA A 79 -1.48 -9.85 5.82
CA ALA A 79 -2.13 -11.08 5.34
C ALA A 79 -3.21 -10.75 4.30
N GLU A 80 -3.56 -11.73 3.48
CA GLU A 80 -4.73 -11.62 2.61
C GLU A 80 -5.96 -11.27 3.45
N GLY A 81 -6.76 -10.32 2.96
CA GLY A 81 -7.96 -9.89 3.66
C GLY A 81 -7.71 -9.03 4.89
N ALA A 82 -6.53 -8.41 5.00
CA ALA A 82 -6.20 -7.55 6.14
C ALA A 82 -7.10 -6.33 6.26
N SER A 83 -7.65 -5.84 5.14
CA SER A 83 -8.61 -4.73 5.19
C SER A 83 -9.81 -5.09 6.06
N GLY A 84 -10.12 -4.24 7.02
CA GLY A 84 -11.14 -4.50 8.04
C GLY A 84 -10.63 -5.27 9.26
N ALA A 85 -9.41 -5.80 9.22
CA ALA A 85 -8.77 -6.54 10.30
C ALA A 85 -7.28 -6.18 10.39
N MET A 86 -6.99 -4.90 10.35
CA MET A 86 -5.62 -4.37 10.32
C MET A 86 -4.88 -4.63 11.64
N PRO A 87 -3.53 -4.69 11.58
CA PRO A 87 -2.72 -4.78 12.79
C PRO A 87 -3.02 -3.67 13.79
N ALA A 88 -2.79 -3.95 15.07
CA ALA A 88 -3.04 -2.97 16.14
C ALA A 88 -2.33 -1.63 15.84
N GLY A 89 -3.07 -0.54 15.99
CA GLY A 89 -2.58 0.82 15.74
C GLY A 89 -2.74 1.30 14.31
N ALA A 90 -2.87 0.40 13.35
CA ALA A 90 -3.07 0.76 11.95
C ALA A 90 -4.51 1.23 11.70
N VAL A 91 -4.65 2.22 10.81
CA VAL A 91 -5.93 2.87 10.52
C VAL A 91 -6.15 2.87 9.01
N GLU A 92 -7.39 2.65 8.59
CA GLU A 92 -7.78 2.72 7.19
C GLU A 92 -8.56 3.99 6.89
N GLY A 93 -8.31 4.56 5.71
CA GLY A 93 -8.99 5.73 5.19
C GLY A 93 -10.11 5.37 4.22
N ARG A 94 -10.74 6.41 3.70
CA ARG A 94 -11.83 6.29 2.75
C ARG A 94 -11.28 6.17 1.33
N ASN A 95 -11.75 5.16 0.60
CA ASN A 95 -11.44 4.99 -0.82
C ASN A 95 -12.42 5.78 -1.70
N ASP A 96 -12.15 5.82 -3.01
CA ASP A 96 -12.98 6.58 -3.95
C ASP A 96 -14.28 5.86 -4.34
N PHE A 97 -14.49 4.64 -3.85
CA PHE A 97 -15.81 3.99 -3.89
C PHE A 97 -16.73 4.50 -2.78
N GLY A 98 -16.24 5.36 -1.89
CA GLY A 98 -17.02 5.89 -0.77
C GLY A 98 -17.06 4.98 0.46
N ARG A 99 -16.14 4.00 0.54
CA ARG A 99 -16.04 3.07 1.66
C ARG A 99 -14.68 3.18 2.34
N THR A 100 -14.61 2.79 3.59
CA THR A 100 -13.35 2.71 4.33
C THR A 100 -12.73 1.34 4.11
N GLY A 101 -11.45 1.33 3.68
CA GLY A 101 -10.70 0.10 3.45
C GLY A 101 -10.46 -0.18 1.97
N TRP A 102 -10.28 -1.45 1.65
CA TRP A 102 -9.99 -1.94 0.31
C TRP A 102 -11.23 -1.94 -0.57
N GLY A 103 -11.10 -1.41 -1.79
CA GLY A 103 -12.00 -1.63 -2.90
C GLY A 103 -11.16 -2.06 -4.09
N GLY A 104 -11.35 -3.27 -4.61
CA GLY A 104 -10.47 -3.87 -5.59
C GLY A 104 -10.59 -3.30 -7.00
N PRO A 105 -9.66 -3.69 -7.89
CA PRO A 105 -9.72 -3.34 -9.31
C PRO A 105 -11.07 -3.69 -9.93
N CYS A 106 -11.64 -2.72 -10.65
CA CYS A 106 -12.91 -2.87 -11.33
C CYS A 106 -12.97 -1.96 -12.57
N PRO A 107 -12.02 -2.08 -13.51
CA PRO A 107 -11.98 -1.18 -14.66
C PRO A 107 -13.19 -1.41 -15.54
N PRO A 108 -13.76 -0.34 -16.15
CA PRO A 108 -14.92 -0.49 -17.04
C PRO A 108 -14.54 -1.27 -18.29
N SER A 109 -13.32 -1.10 -18.81
CA SER A 109 -12.78 -1.85 -19.93
C SER A 109 -11.28 -1.67 -20.05
N GLY A 110 -10.62 -2.63 -20.68
CA GLY A 110 -9.18 -2.56 -20.93
C GLY A 110 -8.33 -2.92 -19.72
N THR A 111 -7.02 -2.67 -19.85
CA THR A 111 -6.05 -2.98 -18.82
C THR A 111 -5.70 -1.72 -18.02
N HIS A 112 -5.91 -1.76 -16.72
CA HIS A 112 -5.51 -0.69 -15.82
C HIS A 112 -4.30 -1.13 -14.98
N ARG A 113 -3.50 -0.16 -14.57
CA ARG A 113 -2.32 -0.36 -13.72
C ARG A 113 -2.59 0.18 -12.33
N TYR A 114 -2.42 -0.69 -11.34
CA TYR A 114 -2.65 -0.38 -9.93
C TYR A 114 -1.31 -0.27 -9.22
N VAL A 115 -1.06 0.88 -8.60
CA VAL A 115 0.22 1.15 -7.94
C VAL A 115 0.03 1.09 -6.43
N PHE A 116 0.73 0.15 -5.81
CA PHE A 116 0.83 0.00 -4.36
C PHE A 116 2.07 0.77 -3.93
N THR A 117 1.90 1.75 -3.06
CA THR A 117 3.01 2.56 -2.54
C THR A 117 3.09 2.40 -1.04
N LEU A 118 4.24 1.95 -0.55
CA LEU A 118 4.53 1.86 0.88
C LEU A 118 5.52 2.95 1.24
N THR A 119 5.16 3.78 2.21
CA THR A 119 5.95 4.93 2.63
C THR A 119 6.38 4.77 4.08
N ALA A 120 7.68 4.91 4.33
CA ALA A 120 8.24 4.91 5.67
C ALA A 120 8.15 6.31 6.26
N LEU A 121 7.65 6.41 7.50
CA LEU A 121 7.41 7.65 8.20
C LEU A 121 8.22 7.72 9.51
N SER A 122 8.73 8.90 9.82
CA SER A 122 9.49 9.13 11.05
C SER A 122 8.61 9.34 12.30
N ALA A 123 7.29 9.43 12.10
CA ALA A 123 6.31 9.56 13.18
C ALA A 123 4.95 9.03 12.73
N PRO A 124 4.13 8.51 13.66
CA PRO A 124 2.74 8.18 13.36
C PRO A 124 1.95 9.42 12.95
N LEU A 125 0.93 9.24 12.11
CA LEU A 125 0.08 10.34 11.63
C LEU A 125 -1.06 10.65 12.60
N GLY A 126 -1.60 9.64 13.27
CA GLY A 126 -2.67 9.81 14.25
C GLY A 126 -3.99 10.33 13.70
N LEU A 127 -4.21 10.21 12.39
CA LEU A 127 -5.43 10.67 11.76
C LEU A 127 -6.60 9.71 12.02
N PRO A 128 -7.84 10.22 12.08
CA PRO A 128 -9.00 9.37 12.34
C PRO A 128 -9.34 8.45 11.17
N ARG A 129 -9.91 7.31 11.48
CA ARG A 129 -10.43 6.37 10.49
C ARG A 129 -11.38 7.08 9.53
N GLY A 130 -11.28 6.75 8.24
CA GLY A 130 -12.10 7.34 7.20
C GLY A 130 -11.55 8.65 6.63
N SER A 131 -10.37 9.08 7.07
CA SER A 131 -9.71 10.25 6.46
C SER A 131 -9.44 10.01 4.98
N LEU A 132 -9.51 11.08 4.19
CA LEU A 132 -9.23 11.03 2.75
C LEU A 132 -7.73 11.03 2.49
N LEU A 133 -7.33 10.43 1.36
CA LEU A 133 -5.92 10.38 0.95
C LEU A 133 -5.24 11.74 0.98
N GLU A 134 -5.92 12.80 0.55
CA GLU A 134 -5.35 14.16 0.53
C GLU A 134 -4.89 14.60 1.92
N ALA A 135 -5.71 14.39 2.94
CA ALA A 135 -5.35 14.74 4.32
C ALA A 135 -4.19 13.87 4.83
N VAL A 136 -4.20 12.58 4.49
CA VAL A 136 -3.16 11.63 4.90
C VAL A 136 -1.82 12.00 4.24
N GLN A 137 -1.83 12.31 2.95
CA GLN A 137 -0.62 12.73 2.21
C GLN A 137 -0.04 14.02 2.74
N ARG A 138 -0.87 14.96 3.14
CA ARG A 138 -0.43 16.23 3.70
C ARG A 138 0.37 16.02 4.98
N GLU A 139 -0.14 15.20 5.89
CA GLU A 139 0.56 14.89 7.13
C GLU A 139 1.79 14.02 6.89
N ALA A 140 1.68 13.02 6.00
CA ALA A 140 2.80 12.14 5.67
C ALA A 140 3.98 12.92 5.06
N GLY A 141 3.72 13.96 4.27
CA GLY A 141 4.75 14.80 3.65
C GLY A 141 5.69 15.46 4.66
N ARG A 142 5.25 15.63 5.91
CA ARG A 142 6.06 16.24 6.98
C ARG A 142 7.02 15.26 7.63
N VAL A 143 6.76 13.97 7.51
CA VAL A 143 7.48 12.91 8.25
C VAL A 143 7.95 11.79 7.34
N ARG A 144 7.89 11.97 6.04
CA ARG A 144 8.30 10.98 5.06
C ARG A 144 9.81 10.75 5.08
N ILE A 145 10.23 9.48 5.09
CA ILE A 145 11.62 9.06 4.98
C ILE A 145 11.91 8.56 3.56
N GLU A 146 11.18 7.55 3.11
CA GLU A 146 11.43 6.85 1.85
C GLU A 146 10.16 6.12 1.43
N GLU A 147 10.01 5.84 0.14
CA GLU A 147 8.90 5.02 -0.36
C GLU A 147 9.37 3.97 -1.34
N THR A 148 8.58 2.90 -1.47
CA THR A 148 8.77 1.84 -2.45
C THR A 148 7.44 1.49 -3.07
N GLN A 149 7.45 0.98 -4.30
CA GLN A 149 6.24 0.72 -5.06
C GLN A 149 6.21 -0.70 -5.63
N LEU A 150 5.01 -1.22 -5.78
CA LEU A 150 4.69 -2.46 -6.49
C LEU A 150 3.53 -2.15 -7.41
N ALA A 151 3.67 -2.43 -8.69
CA ALA A 151 2.59 -2.25 -9.66
C ALA A 151 2.06 -3.62 -10.10
N GLY A 152 0.75 -3.71 -10.25
CA GLY A 152 0.06 -4.84 -10.84
C GLY A 152 -0.99 -4.38 -11.82
N THR A 153 -1.44 -5.26 -12.71
CA THR A 153 -2.43 -4.94 -13.73
C THR A 153 -3.70 -5.75 -13.52
N TYR A 154 -4.80 -5.24 -14.03
CA TYR A 154 -6.04 -6.01 -14.14
C TYR A 154 -6.79 -5.59 -15.39
N ARG A 155 -7.35 -6.57 -16.10
CA ARG A 155 -8.04 -6.36 -17.36
C ARG A 155 -9.49 -6.84 -17.29
N ARG A 156 -10.37 -6.02 -17.84
CA ARG A 156 -11.78 -6.40 -18.11
C ARG A 156 -12.17 -6.18 -19.55
#